data_1765b6b9195aa9ca99f404aad6406b0d
#
_entry.id   1765b6b9195aa9ca99f404aad6406b0d
#
_cell.length_a   1.000
_cell.length_b   1.000
_cell.length_c   1.000
_cell.angle_alpha   90.00
_cell.angle_beta   90.00
_cell.angle_gamma   90.00
#
_symmetry.space_group_name_H-M   'P 1'
#
loop_
_entity.id
_entity.type
_entity.pdbx_description
1 polymer ?
#
loop_
_entity_poly.entity_id
_entity_poly.type
_entity_poly.pdbx_seq_one_letter_code
_entity_poly.pdbx_strand_id
1 'polypeptide(L)'
;KFILFWNNRNIRRKNPGDVILAYKTFCDGLTKEEAKDVALLMHTNAIDSNGTDLPEVIKNICPDYDVLFTGKTFNTDELNLIYNVVDVTINMASNEGFGLTTCESVNAGTPMIVNVTGGMQDQCNFTIDGKYITPEQYIEIGSLSNVKELPQNLSWGSWVNPIWPTNRSLQGSPATPYIFDDRCSFEDAAKAIRQWYDVSPDRRIECGLEGSEWMKGNESNMTSKNMGN
;
A
#
# COMPACT_ATOMS: atom_id res chain seq x y z
N LYS A 1 -6.78 13.96 13.20
CA LYS A 1 -6.01 13.99 11.95
C LYS A 1 -6.26 12.71 11.15
N PHE A 2 -6.25 12.83 9.83
CA PHE A 2 -6.14 11.67 8.94
C PHE A 2 -4.66 11.27 8.83
N ILE A 3 -4.34 10.03 9.18
CA ILE A 3 -2.97 9.52 9.23
C ILE A 3 -2.77 8.43 8.19
N LEU A 4 -1.99 8.75 7.15
CA LEU A 4 -1.47 7.78 6.20
C LEU A 4 -0.22 7.12 6.79
N PHE A 5 -0.13 5.80 6.77
CA PHE A 5 0.98 5.06 7.36
C PHE A 5 1.76 4.27 6.32
N TRP A 6 3.08 4.40 6.35
CA TRP A 6 4.01 3.60 5.57
C TRP A 6 4.99 2.85 6.48
N ASN A 7 4.93 1.53 6.45
CA ASN A 7 5.78 0.65 7.24
C ASN A 7 6.60 -0.24 6.32
N ASN A 8 7.82 0.14 6.02
CA ASN A 8 8.74 -0.64 5.20
C ASN A 8 10.19 -0.22 5.46
N ARG A 9 11.14 -1.07 5.09
CA ARG A 9 12.54 -0.67 5.04
C ARG A 9 12.74 0.36 3.92
N ASN A 10 13.52 1.39 4.18
CA ASN A 10 13.92 2.39 3.19
C ASN A 10 14.92 1.76 2.20
N ILE A 11 14.40 1.11 1.17
CA ILE A 11 15.16 0.53 0.04
C ILE A 11 14.46 0.81 -1.27
N ARG A 12 15.22 0.80 -2.38
CA ARG A 12 14.75 1.26 -3.70
C ARG A 12 13.42 0.66 -4.12
N ARG A 13 13.27 -0.68 -4.06
CA ARG A 13 12.04 -1.36 -4.50
C ARG A 13 10.78 -1.01 -3.70
N LYS A 14 10.93 -0.40 -2.52
CA LYS A 14 9.81 0.04 -1.68
C LYS A 14 9.28 1.43 -2.03
N ASN A 15 9.98 2.12 -2.94
CA ASN A 15 9.59 3.42 -3.50
C ASN A 15 9.17 4.49 -2.44
N PRO A 16 9.95 4.69 -1.35
CA PRO A 16 9.56 5.64 -0.31
C PRO A 16 9.44 7.08 -0.82
N GLY A 17 10.24 7.46 -1.82
CA GLY A 17 10.14 8.77 -2.46
C GLY A 17 8.83 8.97 -3.21
N ASP A 18 8.35 7.94 -3.92
CA ASP A 18 7.07 7.99 -4.64
C ASP A 18 5.88 8.05 -3.64
N VAL A 19 6.02 7.45 -2.44
CA VAL A 19 5.02 7.59 -1.36
C VAL A 19 4.95 9.04 -0.87
N ILE A 20 6.09 9.70 -0.68
CA ILE A 20 6.16 11.12 -0.30
C ILE A 20 5.55 12.01 -1.41
N LEU A 21 5.86 11.73 -2.67
CA LEU A 21 5.26 12.44 -3.82
C LEU A 21 3.73 12.25 -3.89
N ALA A 22 3.25 11.03 -3.67
CA ALA A 22 1.82 10.73 -3.64
C ALA A 22 1.11 11.51 -2.52
N TYR A 23 1.68 11.49 -1.31
CA TYR A 23 1.17 12.24 -0.19
C TYR A 23 1.15 13.76 -0.46
N LYS A 24 2.27 14.30 -0.97
CA LYS A 24 2.33 15.71 -1.38
C LYS A 24 1.26 16.06 -2.41
N THR A 25 1.14 15.25 -3.47
CA THR A 25 0.16 15.49 -4.54
C THR A 25 -1.27 15.45 -4.00
N PHE A 26 -1.57 14.57 -3.05
CA PHE A 26 -2.83 14.56 -2.34
C PHE A 26 -3.04 15.86 -1.54
N CYS A 27 -2.04 16.29 -0.76
CA CYS A 27 -2.12 17.51 0.06
C CYS A 27 -2.24 18.78 -0.79
N ASP A 28 -1.61 18.85 -1.96
CA ASP A 28 -1.74 19.97 -2.90
C ASP A 28 -3.19 20.17 -3.38
N GLY A 29 -4.01 19.11 -3.33
CA GLY A 29 -5.45 19.16 -3.64
C GLY A 29 -6.35 19.53 -2.46
N LEU A 30 -5.79 19.83 -1.28
CA LEU A 30 -6.50 20.23 -0.08
C LEU A 30 -6.45 21.75 0.13
N THR A 31 -7.37 22.27 0.92
CA THR A 31 -7.23 23.61 1.46
C THR A 31 -6.11 23.65 2.50
N LYS A 32 -5.58 24.83 2.79
CA LYS A 32 -4.53 25.00 3.81
C LYS A 32 -4.95 24.52 5.21
N GLU A 33 -6.23 24.61 5.53
CA GLU A 33 -6.75 24.16 6.82
C GLU A 33 -6.87 22.63 6.85
N GLU A 34 -7.41 22.01 5.80
CA GLU A 34 -7.48 20.55 5.67
C GLU A 34 -6.08 19.91 5.71
N ALA A 35 -5.09 20.51 5.03
CA ALA A 35 -3.72 20.00 5.01
C ALA A 35 -3.05 19.97 6.40
N LYS A 36 -3.52 20.77 7.37
CA LYS A 36 -3.04 20.71 8.77
C LYS A 36 -3.57 19.49 9.52
N ASP A 37 -4.66 18.91 9.05
CA ASP A 37 -5.32 17.78 9.67
C ASP A 37 -4.99 16.42 9.02
N VAL A 38 -3.95 16.39 8.19
CA VAL A 38 -3.40 15.16 7.62
C VAL A 38 -1.94 14.98 8.01
N ALA A 39 -1.44 13.76 7.98
CA ALA A 39 -0.02 13.44 8.19
C ALA A 39 0.36 12.13 7.50
N LEU A 40 1.59 12.05 7.00
CA LEU A 40 2.24 10.81 6.60
C LEU A 40 3.16 10.35 7.74
N LEU A 41 2.86 9.21 8.33
CA LEU A 41 3.70 8.56 9.33
C LEU A 41 4.53 7.46 8.67
N MET A 42 5.85 7.54 8.78
CA MET A 42 6.78 6.57 8.21
C MET A 42 7.51 5.79 9.31
N HIS A 43 7.31 4.47 9.32
CA HIS A 43 8.07 3.57 10.18
C HIS A 43 9.22 2.94 9.39
N THR A 44 10.38 3.55 9.50
CA THR A 44 11.59 3.19 8.75
C THR A 44 12.83 3.88 9.30
N ASN A 45 14.00 3.42 8.89
CA ASN A 45 15.21 4.21 9.01
C ASN A 45 15.15 5.35 7.98
N ALA A 46 15.19 6.59 8.46
CA ALA A 46 15.08 7.77 7.60
C ALA A 46 16.20 7.84 6.55
N ILE A 47 17.39 7.30 6.86
CA ILE A 47 18.54 7.18 5.94
C ILE A 47 18.97 5.72 5.90
N ASP A 48 19.04 5.12 4.70
CA ASP A 48 19.53 3.76 4.46
C ASP A 48 20.43 3.75 3.22
N SER A 49 21.60 3.12 3.31
CA SER A 49 22.57 3.03 2.21
C SER A 49 22.05 2.29 0.98
N ASN A 50 21.05 1.41 1.14
CA ASN A 50 20.37 0.72 0.03
C ASN A 50 19.11 1.46 -0.45
N GLY A 51 18.82 2.61 0.14
CA GLY A 51 17.65 3.45 -0.16
C GLY A 51 18.05 4.87 -0.48
N THR A 52 17.53 5.80 0.33
CA THR A 52 17.78 7.24 0.15
C THR A 52 17.81 7.98 1.49
N ASP A 53 18.20 9.26 1.45
CA ASP A 53 18.04 10.23 2.54
C ASP A 53 16.65 10.84 2.47
N LEU A 54 15.70 10.26 3.23
CA LEU A 54 14.31 10.72 3.22
C LEU A 54 14.13 12.13 3.81
N PRO A 55 14.84 12.55 4.88
CA PRO A 55 14.85 13.95 5.31
C PRO A 55 15.17 14.93 4.19
N GLU A 56 16.19 14.64 3.36
CA GLU A 56 16.54 15.51 2.25
C GLU A 56 15.48 15.48 1.12
N VAL A 57 14.87 14.32 0.89
CA VAL A 57 13.72 14.21 -0.04
C VAL A 57 12.56 15.07 0.44
N ILE A 58 12.18 14.98 1.72
CA ILE A 58 11.06 15.75 2.30
C ILE A 58 11.35 17.25 2.19
N LYS A 59 12.55 17.69 2.59
CA LYS A 59 12.96 19.09 2.54
C LYS A 59 12.84 19.70 1.16
N ASN A 60 13.14 18.94 0.10
CA ASN A 60 13.14 19.43 -1.29
C ASN A 60 11.80 19.21 -2.02
N ILE A 61 11.05 18.18 -1.63
CA ILE A 61 9.85 17.77 -2.38
C ILE A 61 8.57 18.08 -1.62
N CYS A 62 8.56 17.95 -0.28
CA CYS A 62 7.35 18.02 0.54
C CYS A 62 7.54 18.88 1.81
N PRO A 63 8.14 20.10 1.71
CA PRO A 63 8.51 20.89 2.89
C PRO A 63 7.32 21.47 3.66
N ASP A 64 6.16 21.56 3.02
CA ASP A 64 4.99 22.28 3.56
C ASP A 64 4.00 21.38 4.30
N TYR A 65 4.23 20.05 4.32
CA TYR A 65 3.28 19.07 4.85
C TYR A 65 3.92 18.16 5.90
N ASP A 66 3.10 17.66 6.83
CA ASP A 66 3.56 16.83 7.95
C ASP A 66 3.96 15.42 7.47
N VAL A 67 5.27 15.17 7.37
CA VAL A 67 5.86 13.84 7.20
C VAL A 67 6.69 13.52 8.44
N LEU A 68 6.28 12.47 9.16
CA LEU A 68 6.81 12.13 10.49
C LEU A 68 7.49 10.75 10.46
N PHE A 69 8.58 10.61 11.21
CA PHE A 69 9.21 9.31 11.43
C PHE A 69 8.96 8.83 12.86
N THR A 70 8.77 7.54 13.03
CA THR A 70 8.53 6.95 14.36
C THR A 70 9.75 7.03 15.29
N GLY A 71 10.96 7.15 14.74
CA GLY A 71 12.20 7.39 15.49
C GLY A 71 12.71 6.22 16.33
N LYS A 72 11.98 5.09 16.40
CA LYS A 72 12.37 3.89 17.15
C LYS A 72 11.86 2.61 16.46
N THR A 73 12.45 1.49 16.81
CA THR A 73 11.92 0.17 16.46
C THR A 73 10.79 -0.20 17.43
N PHE A 74 9.70 -0.71 16.91
CA PHE A 74 8.57 -1.22 17.69
C PHE A 74 8.62 -2.74 17.83
N ASN A 75 8.16 -3.25 18.99
CA ASN A 75 7.79 -4.65 19.11
C ASN A 75 6.41 -4.89 18.46
N THR A 76 5.98 -6.14 18.41
CA THR A 76 4.73 -6.54 17.74
C THR A 76 3.50 -5.85 18.35
N ASP A 77 3.44 -5.72 19.69
CA ASP A 77 2.29 -5.11 20.36
C ASP A 77 2.25 -3.59 20.11
N GLU A 78 3.40 -2.92 20.17
CA GLU A 78 3.51 -1.50 19.84
C GLU A 78 3.15 -1.23 18.38
N LEU A 79 3.59 -2.08 17.45
CA LEU A 79 3.28 -1.95 16.04
C LEU A 79 1.78 -2.17 15.77
N ASN A 80 1.17 -3.14 16.44
CA ASN A 80 -0.28 -3.35 16.38
C ASN A 80 -1.05 -2.12 16.85
N LEU A 81 -0.59 -1.44 17.94
CA LEU A 81 -1.21 -0.18 18.36
C LEU A 81 -1.12 0.90 17.29
N ILE A 82 0.00 1.00 16.58
CA ILE A 82 0.14 1.95 15.47
C ILE A 82 -0.87 1.66 14.36
N TYR A 83 -0.98 0.40 13.92
CA TYR A 83 -1.99 0.02 12.92
C TYR A 83 -3.41 0.40 13.36
N ASN A 84 -3.74 0.26 14.65
CA ASN A 84 -5.08 0.60 15.17
C ASN A 84 -5.36 2.11 15.30
N VAL A 85 -4.34 2.98 15.25
CA VAL A 85 -4.54 4.45 15.38
C VAL A 85 -4.39 5.19 14.07
N VAL A 86 -3.86 4.55 13.03
CA VAL A 86 -3.74 5.15 11.69
C VAL A 86 -4.98 4.87 10.86
N ASP A 87 -5.30 5.75 9.93
CA ASP A 87 -6.51 5.64 9.12
C ASP A 87 -6.35 4.66 7.95
N VAL A 88 -5.18 4.67 7.30
CA VAL A 88 -4.90 3.89 6.08
C VAL A 88 -3.42 3.59 5.98
N THR A 89 -3.06 2.40 5.56
CA THR A 89 -1.68 2.07 5.18
C THR A 89 -1.47 2.17 3.68
N ILE A 90 -0.23 2.48 3.27
CA ILE A 90 0.16 2.54 1.85
C ILE A 90 1.41 1.71 1.60
N ASN A 91 1.39 0.91 0.53
CA ASN A 91 2.55 0.17 0.06
C ASN A 91 2.67 0.26 -1.47
N MET A 92 3.65 1.02 -1.93
CA MET A 92 3.95 1.23 -3.35
C MET A 92 5.17 0.42 -3.82
N ALA A 93 5.51 -0.67 -3.11
CA ALA A 93 6.62 -1.52 -3.51
C ALA A 93 6.47 -2.03 -4.95
N SER A 94 7.56 -2.00 -5.72
CA SER A 94 7.57 -2.45 -7.12
C SER A 94 7.61 -3.98 -7.26
N ASN A 95 7.97 -4.69 -6.21
CA ASN A 95 7.81 -6.13 -6.06
C ASN A 95 7.76 -6.53 -4.58
N GLU A 96 6.98 -7.55 -4.27
CA GLU A 96 6.85 -8.16 -2.95
C GLU A 96 6.64 -9.66 -3.08
N GLY A 97 7.36 -10.45 -2.28
CA GLY A 97 7.09 -11.88 -2.19
C GLY A 97 5.73 -12.14 -1.56
N PHE A 98 5.48 -11.61 -0.38
CA PHE A 98 4.22 -11.76 0.34
C PHE A 98 3.56 -10.42 0.73
N GLY A 99 4.34 -9.44 1.19
CA GLY A 99 3.83 -8.16 1.69
C GLY A 99 3.40 -8.24 3.15
N LEU A 100 4.33 -8.58 4.06
CA LEU A 100 4.03 -8.73 5.50
C LEU A 100 3.34 -7.49 6.08
N THR A 101 3.80 -6.30 5.75
CA THR A 101 3.25 -5.05 6.30
C THR A 101 1.80 -4.79 5.87
N THR A 102 1.42 -5.19 4.66
CA THR A 102 0.02 -5.12 4.21
C THR A 102 -0.83 -6.19 4.89
N CYS A 103 -0.31 -7.39 5.04
CA CYS A 103 -0.96 -8.46 5.81
C CYS A 103 -1.20 -8.05 7.27
N GLU A 104 -0.20 -7.45 7.93
CA GLU A 104 -0.32 -6.92 9.30
C GLU A 104 -1.40 -5.84 9.39
N SER A 105 -1.44 -4.92 8.42
CA SER A 105 -2.45 -3.87 8.33
C SER A 105 -3.86 -4.44 8.27
N VAL A 106 -4.11 -5.35 7.33
CA VAL A 106 -5.44 -5.97 7.15
C VAL A 106 -5.82 -6.78 8.39
N ASN A 107 -4.91 -7.56 8.98
CA ASN A 107 -5.17 -8.29 10.22
C ASN A 107 -5.53 -7.38 11.39
N ALA A 108 -4.93 -6.20 11.47
CA ALA A 108 -5.24 -5.19 12.49
C ALA A 108 -6.57 -4.46 12.23
N GLY A 109 -7.20 -4.65 11.07
CA GLY A 109 -8.42 -3.96 10.69
C GLY A 109 -8.19 -2.57 10.10
N THR A 110 -6.98 -2.30 9.56
CA THR A 110 -6.64 -1.03 8.93
C THR A 110 -6.73 -1.17 7.42
N PRO A 111 -7.51 -0.34 6.73
CA PRO A 111 -7.59 -0.34 5.26
C PRO A 111 -6.24 -0.04 4.61
N MET A 112 -6.08 -0.42 3.37
CA MET A 112 -4.81 -0.27 2.68
C MET A 112 -4.93 0.30 1.27
N ILE A 113 -3.82 0.90 0.82
CA ILE A 113 -3.55 1.26 -0.57
C ILE A 113 -2.34 0.44 -1.00
N VAL A 114 -2.44 -0.32 -2.07
CA VAL A 114 -1.34 -1.19 -2.51
C VAL A 114 -1.12 -1.14 -4.01
N ASN A 115 0.15 -1.16 -4.40
CA ASN A 115 0.52 -1.50 -5.77
C ASN A 115 0.19 -2.98 -6.03
N VAL A 116 -0.55 -3.27 -7.10
CA VAL A 116 -0.99 -4.62 -7.44
C VAL A 116 0.16 -5.40 -8.05
N THR A 117 1.00 -5.98 -7.17
CA THR A 117 2.17 -6.79 -7.58
C THR A 117 2.50 -7.85 -6.53
N GLY A 118 3.00 -8.99 -6.98
CA GLY A 118 3.44 -10.09 -6.12
C GLY A 118 2.37 -10.52 -5.12
N GLY A 119 2.77 -10.89 -3.92
CA GLY A 119 1.86 -11.38 -2.87
C GLY A 119 0.88 -10.34 -2.33
N MET A 120 1.05 -9.05 -2.64
CA MET A 120 0.07 -8.03 -2.24
C MET A 120 -1.26 -8.19 -2.98
N GLN A 121 -1.25 -8.72 -4.23
CA GLN A 121 -2.46 -9.00 -4.99
C GLN A 121 -3.37 -10.03 -4.30
N ASP A 122 -2.77 -11.02 -3.65
CA ASP A 122 -3.51 -12.09 -2.98
C ASP A 122 -4.28 -11.57 -1.75
N GLN A 123 -3.85 -10.43 -1.20
CA GLN A 123 -4.47 -9.77 -0.06
C GLN A 123 -5.61 -8.82 -0.44
N CYS A 124 -5.81 -8.59 -1.75
CA CYS A 124 -6.85 -7.71 -2.27
C CYS A 124 -8.20 -8.40 -2.49
N ASN A 125 -8.26 -9.73 -2.42
CA ASN A 125 -9.48 -10.50 -2.71
C ASN A 125 -10.08 -10.18 -4.09
N PHE A 126 -9.25 -10.19 -5.15
CA PHE A 126 -9.73 -9.96 -6.50
C PHE A 126 -10.64 -11.07 -6.99
N THR A 127 -11.81 -10.69 -7.50
CA THR A 127 -12.78 -11.63 -8.11
C THR A 127 -13.31 -11.09 -9.42
N ILE A 128 -13.63 -12.01 -10.35
CA ILE A 128 -14.42 -11.74 -11.55
C ILE A 128 -15.69 -12.60 -11.47
N ASP A 129 -16.86 -11.98 -11.55
CA ASP A 129 -18.16 -12.65 -11.37
C ASP A 129 -18.24 -13.45 -10.05
N GLY A 130 -17.63 -12.92 -8.97
CA GLY A 130 -17.60 -13.55 -7.66
C GLY A 130 -16.69 -14.78 -7.54
N LYS A 131 -15.84 -15.05 -8.53
CA LYS A 131 -14.83 -16.11 -8.49
C LYS A 131 -13.43 -15.48 -8.43
N TYR A 132 -12.54 -16.05 -7.62
CA TYR A 132 -11.14 -15.60 -7.58
C TYR A 132 -10.53 -15.61 -8.98
N ILE A 133 -9.76 -14.57 -9.28
CA ILE A 133 -9.04 -14.48 -10.55
C ILE A 133 -7.97 -15.57 -10.65
N THR A 134 -7.79 -16.13 -11.83
CA THR A 134 -6.72 -17.08 -12.09
C THR A 134 -5.40 -16.38 -12.35
N PRO A 135 -4.24 -17.05 -12.23
CA PRO A 135 -2.95 -16.48 -12.59
C PRO A 135 -2.91 -15.96 -14.04
N GLU A 136 -3.58 -16.64 -14.97
CA GLU A 136 -3.66 -16.22 -16.38
C GLU A 136 -4.44 -14.91 -16.53
N GLN A 137 -5.60 -14.81 -15.88
CA GLN A 137 -6.42 -13.58 -15.85
C GLN A 137 -5.63 -12.42 -15.21
N TYR A 138 -4.89 -12.70 -14.14
CA TYR A 138 -4.03 -11.67 -13.51
C TYR A 138 -2.95 -11.18 -14.48
N ILE A 139 -2.29 -12.09 -15.20
CA ILE A 139 -1.27 -11.73 -16.20
C ILE A 139 -1.90 -10.90 -17.32
N GLU A 140 -3.09 -11.27 -17.78
CA GLU A 140 -3.81 -10.55 -18.82
C GLU A 140 -4.13 -9.11 -18.37
N ILE A 141 -4.72 -8.94 -17.18
CA ILE A 141 -5.01 -7.63 -16.58
C ILE A 141 -3.72 -6.82 -16.41
N GLY A 142 -2.66 -7.41 -15.86
CA GLY A 142 -1.38 -6.75 -15.62
C GLY A 142 -0.58 -6.45 -16.91
N SER A 143 -0.88 -7.12 -18.03
CA SER A 143 -0.24 -6.87 -19.33
C SER A 143 -0.91 -5.74 -20.12
N LEU A 144 -2.10 -5.32 -19.73
CA LEU A 144 -2.78 -4.17 -20.31
C LEU A 144 -1.95 -2.93 -19.96
N SER A 145 -1.15 -2.49 -20.93
CA SER A 145 -0.23 -1.34 -20.81
C SER A 145 -0.94 0.02 -20.56
N ASN A 146 -2.27 -0.01 -20.52
CA ASN A 146 -3.14 1.09 -20.13
C ASN A 146 -4.31 0.51 -19.33
N VAL A 147 -4.23 0.62 -18.04
CA VAL A 147 -5.26 0.17 -17.06
C VAL A 147 -6.62 0.89 -17.22
N LYS A 148 -6.88 1.50 -18.35
CA LYS A 148 -8.16 2.15 -18.67
C LYS A 148 -9.31 1.16 -18.88
N GLU A 149 -9.01 -0.12 -19.00
CA GLU A 149 -10.01 -1.16 -19.35
C GLU A 149 -9.90 -2.38 -18.43
N LEU A 150 -9.99 -2.15 -17.10
CA LEU A 150 -10.21 -3.27 -16.19
C LEU A 150 -11.52 -3.98 -16.57
N PRO A 151 -11.60 -5.32 -16.43
CA PRO A 151 -12.84 -6.03 -16.62
C PRO A 151 -13.97 -5.38 -15.80
N GLN A 152 -15.13 -5.15 -16.43
CA GLN A 152 -16.25 -4.43 -15.78
C GLN A 152 -16.79 -5.15 -14.55
N ASN A 153 -16.58 -6.46 -14.46
CA ASN A 153 -17.01 -7.34 -13.39
C ASN A 153 -15.86 -7.69 -12.41
N LEU A 154 -14.69 -7.04 -12.54
CA LEU A 154 -13.61 -7.15 -11.58
C LEU A 154 -14.02 -6.44 -10.28
N SER A 155 -13.89 -7.13 -9.17
CA SER A 155 -14.10 -6.58 -7.85
C SER A 155 -12.97 -6.98 -6.89
N TRP A 156 -12.87 -6.29 -5.77
CA TRP A 156 -11.88 -6.53 -4.73
C TRP A 156 -12.47 -6.22 -3.35
N GLY A 157 -11.73 -6.57 -2.30
CA GLY A 157 -12.17 -6.35 -0.94
C GLY A 157 -12.39 -4.87 -0.61
N SER A 158 -13.39 -4.58 0.20
CA SER A 158 -13.74 -3.21 0.60
C SER A 158 -12.63 -2.48 1.38
N TRP A 159 -11.69 -3.24 1.94
CA TRP A 159 -10.55 -2.75 2.74
C TRP A 159 -9.36 -2.28 1.90
N VAL A 160 -9.41 -2.35 0.57
CA VAL A 160 -8.28 -2.01 -0.28
C VAL A 160 -8.66 -1.06 -1.41
N ASN A 161 -7.79 -0.07 -1.64
CA ASN A 161 -7.74 0.69 -2.89
C ASN A 161 -6.51 0.21 -3.67
N PRO A 162 -6.69 -0.64 -4.70
CA PRO A 162 -5.60 -1.13 -5.51
C PRO A 162 -5.09 -0.06 -6.47
N ILE A 163 -3.77 0.06 -6.60
CA ILE A 163 -3.11 0.88 -7.61
C ILE A 163 -2.45 -0.06 -8.61
N TRP A 164 -2.81 0.07 -9.88
CA TRP A 164 -2.27 -0.79 -10.93
C TRP A 164 -0.94 -0.27 -11.45
N PRO A 165 0.03 -1.17 -11.74
CA PRO A 165 1.29 -0.78 -12.34
C PRO A 165 1.09 -0.05 -13.67
N THR A 166 1.78 1.06 -13.86
CA THR A 166 1.82 1.82 -15.12
C THR A 166 3.09 1.57 -15.93
N ASN A 167 4.09 0.94 -15.30
CA ASN A 167 5.34 0.56 -15.93
C ASN A 167 5.85 -0.75 -15.35
N ARG A 168 6.36 -1.62 -16.20
CA ARG A 168 7.02 -2.86 -15.82
C ARG A 168 8.41 -2.90 -16.45
N SER A 169 9.43 -3.14 -15.65
CA SER A 169 10.81 -3.28 -16.12
C SER A 169 11.45 -4.57 -15.57
N LEU A 170 12.26 -5.22 -16.41
CA LEU A 170 13.07 -6.33 -15.97
C LEU A 170 14.27 -5.80 -15.19
N GLN A 171 14.34 -6.14 -13.92
CA GLN A 171 15.44 -5.86 -13.01
C GLN A 171 16.05 -7.18 -12.55
N GLY A 172 17.22 -7.10 -11.96
CA GLY A 172 17.82 -8.31 -11.42
C GLY A 172 19.15 -8.07 -10.76
N SER A 173 19.59 -9.11 -10.09
CA SER A 173 20.93 -9.24 -9.54
C SER A 173 21.47 -10.63 -9.89
N PRO A 174 22.77 -10.89 -9.73
CA PRO A 174 23.31 -12.23 -10.00
C PRO A 174 22.57 -13.37 -9.29
N ALA A 175 22.07 -13.10 -8.08
CA ALA A 175 21.33 -14.10 -7.30
C ALA A 175 19.86 -14.26 -7.76
N THR A 176 19.26 -13.22 -8.35
CA THR A 176 17.87 -13.19 -8.80
C THR A 176 17.79 -12.42 -10.13
N PRO A 177 18.19 -13.07 -11.25
CA PRO A 177 18.40 -12.35 -12.52
C PRO A 177 17.12 -11.93 -13.24
N TYR A 178 15.97 -12.45 -12.88
CA TYR A 178 14.67 -12.23 -13.54
C TYR A 178 13.63 -11.74 -12.56
N ILE A 179 13.79 -10.51 -12.07
CA ILE A 179 12.77 -9.83 -11.27
C ILE A 179 12.13 -8.73 -12.12
N PHE A 180 10.80 -8.71 -12.15
CA PHE A 180 10.05 -7.59 -12.71
C PHE A 180 9.72 -6.59 -11.61
N ASP A 181 10.07 -5.33 -11.86
CA ASP A 181 9.64 -4.20 -11.07
C ASP A 181 8.38 -3.61 -11.70
N ASP A 182 7.28 -3.70 -10.99
CA ASP A 182 5.98 -3.15 -11.36
C ASP A 182 5.80 -1.80 -10.65
N ARG A 183 6.02 -0.68 -11.35
CA ARG A 183 5.88 0.65 -10.76
C ARG A 183 4.50 1.22 -11.05
N CYS A 184 3.82 1.67 -10.00
CA CYS A 184 2.60 2.45 -10.10
C CYS A 184 2.89 3.96 -10.11
N SER A 185 1.93 4.75 -10.60
CA SER A 185 2.00 6.20 -10.61
C SER A 185 1.75 6.76 -9.22
N PHE A 186 2.51 7.77 -8.82
CA PHE A 186 2.26 8.49 -7.58
C PHE A 186 0.97 9.34 -7.65
N GLU A 187 0.56 9.76 -8.84
CA GLU A 187 -0.71 10.48 -9.04
C GLU A 187 -1.91 9.54 -8.80
N ASP A 188 -1.83 8.28 -9.20
CA ASP A 188 -2.89 7.30 -8.93
C ASP A 188 -2.90 6.92 -7.45
N ALA A 189 -1.73 6.86 -6.81
CA ALA A 189 -1.62 6.72 -5.36
C ALA A 189 -2.27 7.90 -4.62
N ALA A 190 -2.04 9.14 -5.08
CA ALA A 190 -2.67 10.34 -4.52
C ALA A 190 -4.20 10.30 -4.64
N LYS A 191 -4.74 9.82 -5.75
CA LYS A 191 -6.19 9.60 -5.93
C LYS A 191 -6.72 8.55 -4.94
N ALA A 192 -5.99 7.45 -4.73
CA ALA A 192 -6.37 6.42 -3.78
C ALA A 192 -6.35 6.93 -2.33
N ILE A 193 -5.37 7.78 -1.97
CA ILE A 193 -5.34 8.48 -0.67
C ILE A 193 -6.58 9.38 -0.53
N ARG A 194 -6.91 10.15 -1.58
CA ARG A 194 -8.08 11.04 -1.60
C ARG A 194 -9.38 10.26 -1.42
N GLN A 195 -9.52 9.10 -2.08
CA GLN A 195 -10.69 8.24 -1.91
C GLN A 195 -10.90 7.82 -0.46
N TRP A 196 -9.83 7.40 0.25
CA TRP A 196 -9.92 7.06 1.66
C TRP A 196 -10.15 8.28 2.57
N TYR A 197 -9.57 9.42 2.24
CA TYR A 197 -9.79 10.67 2.97
C TYR A 197 -11.26 11.11 2.93
N ASP A 198 -11.91 10.98 1.77
CA ASP A 198 -13.32 11.36 1.57
C ASP A 198 -14.32 10.38 2.21
N VAL A 199 -13.87 9.17 2.57
CA VAL A 199 -14.68 8.19 3.30
C VAL A 199 -14.72 8.54 4.79
N SER A 200 -15.91 8.42 5.41
CA SER A 200 -16.04 8.70 6.86
C SER A 200 -15.17 7.77 7.70
N PRO A 201 -14.71 8.20 8.89
CA PRO A 201 -13.94 7.35 9.80
C PRO A 201 -14.65 6.02 10.11
N ASP A 202 -15.95 6.05 10.38
CA ASP A 202 -16.73 4.84 10.68
C ASP A 202 -16.71 3.86 9.51
N ARG A 203 -16.86 4.37 8.28
CA ARG A 203 -16.82 3.49 7.10
C ARG A 203 -15.42 2.93 6.84
N ARG A 204 -14.34 3.69 7.13
CA ARG A 204 -12.97 3.15 7.08
C ARG A 204 -12.79 2.00 8.06
N ILE A 205 -13.29 2.16 9.29
CA ILE A 205 -13.26 1.11 10.32
C ILE A 205 -14.04 -0.13 9.86
N GLU A 206 -15.25 0.04 9.33
CA GLU A 206 -16.05 -1.08 8.80
C GLU A 206 -15.28 -1.84 7.71
N CYS A 207 -14.75 -1.13 6.71
CA CYS A 207 -13.97 -1.74 5.64
C CYS A 207 -12.74 -2.48 6.18
N GLY A 208 -12.02 -1.89 7.12
CA GLY A 208 -10.86 -2.53 7.75
C GLY A 208 -11.24 -3.81 8.50
N LEU A 209 -12.34 -3.80 9.25
CA LEU A 209 -12.86 -4.98 9.97
C LEU A 209 -13.30 -6.09 9.00
N GLU A 210 -13.97 -5.76 7.90
CA GLU A 210 -14.31 -6.74 6.84
C GLU A 210 -13.03 -7.42 6.32
N GLY A 211 -11.95 -6.65 6.08
CA GLY A 211 -10.65 -7.20 5.69
C GLY A 211 -10.02 -8.11 6.74
N SER A 212 -10.08 -7.71 8.01
CA SER A 212 -9.57 -8.52 9.12
C SER A 212 -10.32 -9.85 9.27
N GLU A 213 -11.63 -9.83 9.14
CA GLU A 213 -12.46 -11.03 9.17
C GLU A 213 -12.15 -11.95 7.99
N TRP A 214 -12.06 -11.40 6.78
CA TRP A 214 -11.67 -12.14 5.59
C TRP A 214 -10.28 -12.77 5.74
N MET A 215 -9.28 -12.01 6.20
CA MET A 215 -7.90 -12.49 6.36
C MET A 215 -7.80 -13.65 7.37
N LYS A 216 -8.60 -13.62 8.44
CA LYS A 216 -8.67 -14.66 9.48
C LYS A 216 -9.55 -15.84 9.07
N GLY A 217 -10.37 -15.67 8.04
CA GLY A 217 -11.27 -16.69 7.52
C GLY A 217 -10.55 -17.76 6.68
N ASN A 218 -11.22 -18.88 6.47
CA ASN A 218 -10.69 -19.97 5.64
C ASN A 218 -10.66 -19.60 4.14
N GLU A 219 -11.44 -18.63 3.73
CA GLU A 219 -11.58 -18.21 2.32
C GLU A 219 -10.34 -17.51 1.77
N SER A 220 -9.61 -16.80 2.64
CA SER A 220 -8.40 -16.07 2.24
C SER A 220 -7.22 -16.97 1.91
N ASN A 221 -7.22 -18.23 2.37
CA ASN A 221 -6.05 -19.12 2.39
C ASN A 221 -4.81 -18.53 3.11
N MET A 222 -4.98 -17.41 3.84
CA MET A 222 -3.89 -16.69 4.53
C MET A 222 -3.71 -17.15 5.98
N THR A 223 -4.52 -18.09 6.46
CA THR A 223 -4.36 -18.63 7.82
C THR A 223 -3.08 -19.47 7.92
N SER A 224 -2.42 -19.46 9.06
CA SER A 224 -1.22 -20.27 9.31
C SER A 224 -1.42 -21.76 9.02
N LYS A 225 -2.65 -22.25 9.15
CA LYS A 225 -3.03 -23.64 8.82
C LYS A 225 -2.97 -23.89 7.31
N ASN A 226 -3.32 -22.91 6.49
CA ASN A 226 -3.34 -23.04 5.03
C ASN A 226 -1.98 -22.71 4.41
N MET A 227 -1.19 -21.82 5.02
CA MET A 227 0.16 -21.49 4.57
C MET A 227 1.22 -22.55 4.93
N GLY A 228 0.89 -23.52 5.78
CA GLY A 228 1.77 -24.61 6.18
C GLY A 228 1.64 -25.91 5.37
N ASN A 229 0.79 -25.92 4.37
CA ASN A 229 0.62 -26.96 3.37
C ASN A 229 1.19 -26.48 2.03
#